data_f928b173cdb3b8c9ffe934b21be4b30e
#
_entry.id   f928b173cdb3b8c9ffe934b21be4b30e
#
_cell.length_a   1.000
_cell.length_b   1.000
_cell.length_c   1.000
_cell.angle_alpha   90.00
_cell.angle_beta   90.00
_cell.angle_gamma   90.00
#
_symmetry.space_group_name_H-M   'P 1'
#
loop_
_entity.id
_entity.type
_entity.pdbx_description
1 polymer ?
#
loop_
_entity_poly.entity_id
_entity_poly.type
_entity_poly.pdbx_seq_one_letter_code
_entity_poly.pdbx_strand_id
1 'polypeptide(L)'
;LLSDCLLLHPLPRRGELPPTLDSDPRALYFEQAKMGPLARMGVFLAFLRPDLWPLPTLQPLPSGCRDHDLGTCPNTGCITHSQKLRAPWRTEGRSRRRFLCAYCDALLPIDYIGCCSSRKVHPIHSPKAQSIRPENLRPFVSREDAERESYSWGS
;
A
#
# COMPACT_ATOMS: atom_id res chain seq x y z
N LEU A 1 7.58 -5.55 -21.41
CA LEU A 1 6.44 -6.25 -20.79
C LEU A 1 6.73 -7.76 -20.80
N LEU A 2 6.56 -8.41 -19.66
CA LEU A 2 6.69 -9.87 -19.54
C LEU A 2 5.61 -10.54 -20.42
N SER A 3 5.92 -11.67 -21.01
CA SER A 3 5.01 -12.41 -21.91
C SER A 3 3.67 -12.77 -21.27
N ASP A 4 3.67 -12.95 -19.95
CA ASP A 4 2.53 -13.45 -19.18
C ASP A 4 1.72 -12.33 -18.49
N CYS A 5 2.02 -11.05 -18.80
CA CYS A 5 1.25 -9.93 -18.26
C CYS A 5 -0.02 -9.71 -19.05
N LEU A 6 -1.15 -9.52 -18.37
CA LEU A 6 -2.40 -9.05 -18.94
C LEU A 6 -2.49 -7.52 -18.83
N LEU A 7 -3.03 -6.89 -19.87
CA LEU A 7 -3.30 -5.46 -19.90
C LEU A 7 -4.76 -5.21 -19.57
N LEU A 8 -5.00 -4.58 -18.43
CA LEU A 8 -6.33 -4.22 -17.94
C LEU A 8 -6.45 -2.70 -17.85
N HIS A 9 -7.65 -2.17 -18.07
CA HIS A 9 -7.94 -0.75 -17.94
C HIS A 9 -9.43 -0.51 -17.69
N PRO A 10 -9.80 0.36 -16.76
CA PRO A 10 -11.22 0.57 -16.40
C PRO A 10 -12.05 1.29 -17.47
N LEU A 11 -11.46 1.77 -18.55
CA LEU A 11 -12.12 2.57 -19.60
C LEU A 11 -13.11 3.65 -19.05
N PRO A 12 -13.31 4.78 -19.72
CA PRO A 12 -12.67 5.18 -21.00
C PRO A 12 -11.21 5.61 -20.81
N ARG A 13 -10.35 5.30 -21.78
CA ARG A 13 -8.97 5.82 -21.82
C ARG A 13 -8.97 7.28 -22.32
N ARG A 14 -8.02 8.06 -21.81
CA ARG A 14 -7.86 9.48 -22.16
C ARG A 14 -6.44 9.82 -22.66
N GLY A 15 -5.75 8.84 -23.29
CA GLY A 15 -4.40 8.99 -23.81
C GLY A 15 -3.32 8.22 -23.08
N GLU A 16 -3.62 7.64 -21.93
CA GLU A 16 -2.70 6.81 -21.12
C GLU A 16 -2.36 5.47 -21.77
N LEU A 17 -3.25 4.96 -22.65
CA LEU A 17 -3.01 3.78 -23.46
C LEU A 17 -3.08 4.13 -24.94
N PRO A 18 -2.00 3.92 -25.70
CA PRO A 18 -2.02 4.17 -27.13
C PRO A 18 -2.92 3.16 -27.87
N PRO A 19 -3.66 3.57 -28.93
CA PRO A 19 -4.55 2.69 -29.70
C PRO A 19 -3.86 1.47 -30.31
N THR A 20 -2.54 1.52 -30.51
CA THR A 20 -1.76 0.39 -31.01
C THR A 20 -1.78 -0.83 -30.11
N LEU A 21 -2.11 -0.66 -28.82
CA LEU A 21 -2.25 -1.76 -27.88
C LEU A 21 -3.56 -2.56 -28.06
N ASP A 22 -4.54 -2.03 -28.81
CA ASP A 22 -5.83 -2.69 -28.99
C ASP A 22 -5.72 -4.03 -29.72
N SER A 23 -4.69 -4.21 -30.51
CA SER A 23 -4.38 -5.44 -31.24
C SER A 23 -3.48 -6.43 -30.47
N ASP A 24 -2.99 -6.04 -29.30
CA ASP A 24 -2.16 -6.91 -28.47
C ASP A 24 -3.04 -8.00 -27.82
N PRO A 25 -2.71 -9.29 -28.00
CA PRO A 25 -3.52 -10.38 -27.42
C PRO A 25 -3.62 -10.35 -25.88
N ARG A 26 -2.75 -9.60 -25.22
CA ARG A 26 -2.78 -9.38 -23.77
C ARG A 26 -3.72 -8.26 -23.34
N ALA A 27 -4.23 -7.47 -24.29
CA ALA A 27 -5.12 -6.33 -24.04
C ALA A 27 -6.56 -6.84 -23.75
N LEU A 28 -6.85 -7.12 -22.50
CA LEU A 28 -8.15 -7.62 -22.05
C LEU A 28 -9.10 -6.54 -21.54
N TYR A 29 -8.76 -5.26 -21.68
CA TYR A 29 -9.57 -4.18 -21.10
C TYR A 29 -10.96 -4.02 -21.76
N PHE A 30 -11.13 -4.43 -23.02
CA PHE A 30 -12.47 -4.46 -23.63
C PHE A 30 -13.32 -5.59 -23.06
N GLU A 31 -12.74 -6.78 -22.84
CA GLU A 31 -13.44 -7.89 -22.16
C GLU A 31 -13.72 -7.53 -20.70
N GLN A 32 -12.77 -6.91 -20.01
CA GLN A 32 -12.99 -6.38 -18.67
C GLN A 32 -14.17 -5.39 -18.63
N ALA A 33 -14.28 -4.48 -19.59
CA ALA A 33 -15.37 -3.51 -19.66
C ALA A 33 -16.74 -4.19 -19.85
N LYS A 34 -16.81 -5.24 -20.69
CA LYS A 34 -18.03 -6.04 -20.87
C LYS A 34 -18.48 -6.74 -19.57
N MET A 35 -17.53 -7.14 -18.74
CA MET A 35 -17.81 -7.75 -17.44
C MET A 35 -18.21 -6.75 -16.36
N GLY A 36 -18.03 -5.46 -16.60
CA GLY A 36 -18.32 -4.40 -15.62
C GLY A 36 -19.73 -4.40 -15.05
N PRO A 37 -20.81 -4.54 -15.86
CA PRO A 37 -22.18 -4.65 -15.35
C PRO A 37 -22.38 -5.86 -14.43
N LEU A 38 -21.86 -7.03 -14.82
CA LEU A 38 -21.97 -8.26 -14.02
C LEU A 38 -21.23 -8.14 -12.70
N ALA A 39 -20.04 -7.54 -12.70
CA ALA A 39 -19.29 -7.30 -11.47
C ALA A 39 -20.05 -6.38 -10.51
N ARG A 40 -20.67 -5.30 -11.03
CA ARG A 40 -21.49 -4.41 -10.22
C ARG A 40 -22.72 -5.11 -9.65
N MET A 41 -23.39 -5.94 -10.46
CA MET A 41 -24.52 -6.76 -9.99
C MET A 41 -24.09 -7.70 -8.87
N GLY A 42 -22.92 -8.35 -9.00
CA GLY A 42 -22.36 -9.20 -7.95
C GLY A 42 -22.10 -8.41 -6.64
N VAL A 43 -21.58 -7.22 -6.74
CA VAL A 43 -21.38 -6.33 -5.56
C VAL A 43 -22.73 -5.98 -4.92
N PHE A 44 -23.74 -5.57 -5.70
CA PHE A 44 -25.08 -5.30 -5.15
C PHE A 44 -25.72 -6.52 -4.50
N LEU A 45 -25.60 -7.70 -5.13
CA LEU A 45 -26.06 -8.95 -4.54
C LEU A 45 -25.39 -9.24 -3.20
N ALA A 46 -24.08 -9.05 -3.11
CA ALA A 46 -23.33 -9.27 -1.87
C ALA A 46 -23.79 -8.37 -0.73
N PHE A 47 -24.20 -7.12 -1.04
CA PHE A 47 -24.71 -6.19 -0.03
C PHE A 47 -26.19 -6.41 0.31
N LEU A 48 -27.03 -6.69 -0.69
CA LEU A 48 -28.47 -6.82 -0.52
C LEU A 48 -28.89 -8.21 -0.06
N ARG A 49 -28.11 -9.23 -0.40
CA ARG A 49 -28.38 -10.63 -0.11
C ARG A 49 -27.13 -11.35 0.37
N PRO A 50 -26.59 -10.95 1.55
CA PRO A 50 -25.39 -11.57 2.13
C PRO A 50 -25.56 -13.05 2.44
N ASP A 51 -26.81 -13.53 2.54
CA ASP A 51 -27.17 -14.95 2.66
C ASP A 51 -26.82 -15.77 1.42
N LEU A 52 -26.89 -15.17 0.23
CA LEU A 52 -26.54 -15.83 -1.04
C LEU A 52 -25.05 -15.71 -1.37
N TRP A 53 -24.42 -14.66 -0.91
CA TRP A 53 -23.01 -14.36 -1.17
C TRP A 53 -22.36 -13.80 0.10
N PRO A 54 -21.97 -14.67 1.03
CA PRO A 54 -21.27 -14.19 2.22
C PRO A 54 -19.95 -13.53 1.81
N LEU A 55 -19.87 -12.23 2.06
CA LEU A 55 -18.60 -11.51 1.90
C LEU A 55 -17.59 -12.13 2.88
N PRO A 56 -16.34 -12.38 2.43
CA PRO A 56 -15.32 -12.82 3.35
C PRO A 56 -15.21 -11.77 4.46
N THR A 57 -15.26 -12.22 5.70
CA THR A 57 -15.02 -11.35 6.84
C THR A 57 -13.64 -10.76 6.65
N LEU A 58 -13.58 -9.48 6.29
CA LEU A 58 -12.32 -8.76 6.26
C LEU A 58 -11.78 -8.81 7.67
N GLN A 59 -10.75 -9.61 7.86
CA GLN A 59 -10.01 -9.55 9.11
C GLN A 59 -9.54 -8.12 9.28
N PRO A 60 -9.86 -7.45 10.40
CA PRO A 60 -9.31 -6.13 10.65
C PRO A 60 -7.80 -6.26 10.46
N LEU A 61 -7.23 -5.37 9.66
CA LEU A 61 -5.78 -5.24 9.59
C LEU A 61 -5.30 -5.21 11.04
N PRO A 62 -4.34 -6.06 11.43
CA PRO A 62 -3.90 -6.10 12.81
C PRO A 62 -3.66 -4.67 13.25
N SER A 63 -4.43 -4.24 14.25
CA SER A 63 -4.31 -2.94 14.91
C SER A 63 -2.98 -2.93 15.68
N GLY A 64 -1.94 -2.93 14.94
CA GLY A 64 -0.58 -2.82 15.42
C GLY A 64 -0.04 -1.48 14.95
N CYS A 65 1.20 -1.26 15.14
CA CYS A 65 2.00 -0.09 14.79
C CYS A 65 1.76 0.60 13.42
N ARG A 66 0.79 0.18 12.64
CA ARG A 66 0.49 0.67 11.29
C ARG A 66 -0.31 1.97 11.23
N ASP A 67 -0.99 2.35 12.32
CA ASP A 67 -1.86 3.53 12.39
C ASP A 67 -1.07 4.85 12.55
N HIS A 68 0.20 4.83 12.17
CA HIS A 68 1.08 5.95 12.34
C HIS A 68 1.21 6.79 11.09
N ASP A 69 1.03 8.06 11.31
CA ASP A 69 1.23 9.12 10.38
C ASP A 69 2.74 9.30 10.14
N LEU A 70 3.20 9.00 8.94
CA LEU A 70 4.56 9.33 8.51
C LEU A 70 4.64 10.75 7.93
N GLY A 71 3.64 11.58 8.24
CA GLY A 71 3.53 12.92 7.69
C GLY A 71 3.00 12.93 6.26
N THR A 72 3.37 13.96 5.51
CA THR A 72 2.93 14.16 4.14
C THR A 72 3.78 13.33 3.17
N CYS A 73 3.16 12.71 2.18
CA CYS A 73 3.86 11.98 1.14
C CYS A 73 4.87 12.91 0.41
N PRO A 74 6.09 12.48 0.10
CA PRO A 74 7.07 13.31 -0.61
C PRO A 74 6.65 13.65 -2.05
N ASN A 75 5.73 12.88 -2.65
CA ASN A 75 5.17 13.18 -3.95
C ASN A 75 4.08 14.24 -3.82
N THR A 76 4.36 15.47 -4.26
CA THR A 76 3.43 16.60 -4.20
C THR A 76 2.15 16.41 -5.01
N GLY A 77 2.16 15.52 -6.02
CA GLY A 77 0.97 15.12 -6.78
C GLY A 77 0.11 14.05 -6.10
N CYS A 78 0.52 13.57 -4.92
CA CYS A 78 -0.25 12.56 -4.19
C CYS A 78 -1.54 13.15 -3.62
N ILE A 79 -2.60 12.34 -3.60
CA ILE A 79 -3.90 12.70 -3.00
C ILE A 79 -3.79 13.15 -1.54
N THR A 80 -2.75 12.72 -0.82
CA THR A 80 -2.49 13.13 0.57
C THR A 80 -2.28 14.64 0.71
N HIS A 81 -1.79 15.32 -0.34
CA HIS A 81 -1.63 16.78 -0.35
C HIS A 81 -2.95 17.51 -0.58
N SER A 82 -3.70 17.08 -1.59
CA SER A 82 -4.95 17.77 -1.97
C SER A 82 -6.07 17.56 -0.95
N GLN A 83 -6.14 16.39 -0.34
CA GLN A 83 -7.20 16.04 0.62
C GLN A 83 -6.73 16.07 2.08
N LYS A 84 -5.49 16.49 2.36
CA LYS A 84 -4.88 16.52 3.70
C LYS A 84 -5.02 15.19 4.45
N LEU A 85 -4.88 14.09 3.70
CA LEU A 85 -4.95 12.75 4.26
C LEU A 85 -3.60 12.35 4.85
N ARG A 86 -3.65 11.55 5.89
CA ARG A 86 -2.47 10.85 6.37
C ARG A 86 -1.94 9.93 5.29
N ALA A 87 -0.64 9.83 5.17
CA ALA A 87 0.01 8.95 4.20
C ALA A 87 0.16 7.53 4.81
N PRO A 88 -0.80 6.62 4.58
CA PRO A 88 -0.61 5.24 4.96
C PRO A 88 0.55 4.66 4.14
N TRP A 89 1.26 3.73 4.72
CA TRP A 89 2.43 3.14 4.10
C TRP A 89 2.29 1.62 3.96
N ARG A 90 3.01 1.07 3.00
CA ARG A 90 3.19 -0.36 2.82
C ARG A 90 4.66 -0.70 2.71
N THR A 91 5.03 -1.91 3.07
CA THR A 91 6.39 -2.40 2.92
C THR A 91 6.54 -3.26 1.70
N GLU A 92 7.67 -3.17 1.02
CA GLU A 92 8.10 -4.03 -0.05
C GLU A 92 9.46 -4.65 0.25
N GLY A 93 9.64 -5.92 -0.14
CA GLY A 93 10.88 -6.68 0.08
C GLY A 93 11.02 -7.24 1.50
N ARG A 94 11.69 -8.40 1.61
CA ARG A 94 11.96 -9.04 2.92
C ARG A 94 13.32 -8.63 3.50
N SER A 95 14.35 -8.54 2.69
CA SER A 95 15.74 -8.29 3.13
C SER A 95 16.17 -6.83 3.03
N ARG A 96 15.55 -6.05 2.15
CA ARG A 96 15.74 -4.59 2.06
C ARG A 96 14.36 -3.96 2.05
N ARG A 97 13.86 -3.68 3.24
CA ARG A 97 12.53 -3.10 3.38
C ARG A 97 12.49 -1.71 2.79
N ARG A 98 11.58 -1.53 1.85
CA ARG A 98 11.24 -0.24 1.29
C ARG A 98 9.87 0.15 1.84
N PHE A 99 9.71 1.40 2.17
CA PHE A 99 8.44 1.95 2.64
C PHE A 99 7.88 2.81 1.52
N LEU A 100 6.69 2.48 1.09
CA LEU A 100 6.03 3.14 -0.04
C LEU A 100 4.73 3.76 0.45
N CYS A 101 4.39 4.92 -0.09
CA CYS A 101 3.07 5.50 0.10
C CYS A 101 2.01 4.55 -0.49
N ALA A 102 0.99 4.21 0.30
CA ALA A 102 -0.05 3.28 -0.15
C ALA A 102 -0.97 3.86 -1.24
N TYR A 103 -0.95 5.18 -1.46
CA TYR A 103 -1.74 5.84 -2.50
C TYR A 103 -1.02 5.98 -3.83
N CYS A 104 0.28 6.26 -3.84
CA CYS A 104 0.98 6.62 -5.07
C CYS A 104 2.31 5.89 -5.28
N ASP A 105 2.65 4.95 -4.40
CA ASP A 105 3.87 4.13 -4.44
C ASP A 105 5.18 4.94 -4.35
N ALA A 106 5.12 6.22 -4.04
CA ALA A 106 6.33 7.01 -3.80
C ALA A 106 7.12 6.43 -2.63
N LEU A 107 8.43 6.36 -2.78
CA LEU A 107 9.34 5.91 -1.73
C LEU A 107 9.31 6.93 -0.57
N LEU A 108 9.06 6.44 0.63
CA LEU A 108 9.09 7.25 1.83
C LEU A 108 10.53 7.29 2.40
N PRO A 109 11.00 8.47 2.85
CA PRO A 109 12.35 8.64 3.37
C PRO A 109 12.43 8.12 4.81
N ILE A 110 12.49 6.80 4.97
CA ILE A 110 12.56 6.14 6.27
C ILE A 110 14.01 5.77 6.56
N ASP A 111 14.56 6.31 7.64
CA ASP A 111 15.94 6.06 8.07
C ASP A 111 16.02 5.10 9.25
N TYR A 112 14.94 4.99 10.03
CA TYR A 112 14.93 4.20 11.26
C TYR A 112 13.70 3.31 11.36
N ILE A 113 13.88 2.16 12.03
CA ILE A 113 12.79 1.23 12.33
C ILE A 113 12.78 0.95 13.82
N GLY A 114 11.66 1.22 14.45
CA GLY A 114 11.36 0.87 15.83
C GLY A 114 10.60 -0.43 15.95
N CYS A 115 10.77 -1.08 17.08
CA CYS A 115 9.97 -2.23 17.49
C CYS A 115 8.97 -1.80 18.54
N CYS A 116 7.67 -1.97 18.29
CA CYS A 116 6.61 -1.53 19.19
C CYS A 116 6.61 -2.25 20.53
N SER A 117 6.97 -3.54 20.53
CA SER A 117 6.99 -4.34 21.76
C SER A 117 8.16 -3.99 22.67
N SER A 118 9.36 -3.73 22.12
CA SER A 118 10.55 -3.44 22.92
C SER A 118 10.85 -1.96 23.09
N ARG A 119 10.15 -1.08 22.33
CA ARG A 119 10.40 0.35 22.27
C ARG A 119 11.85 0.71 21.92
N LYS A 120 12.50 -0.18 21.16
CA LYS A 120 13.85 0.04 20.65
C LYS A 120 13.82 0.47 19.19
N VAL A 121 14.67 1.44 18.84
CA VAL A 121 14.83 1.92 17.46
C VAL A 121 16.22 1.59 16.94
N HIS A 122 16.28 1.27 15.66
CA HIS A 122 17.50 0.86 14.96
C HIS A 122 17.55 1.53 13.58
N PRO A 123 18.74 1.82 13.04
CA PRO A 123 18.89 2.23 11.65
C PRO A 123 18.27 1.19 10.69
N ILE A 124 17.62 1.64 9.62
CA ILE A 124 16.87 0.77 8.70
C ILE A 124 17.71 -0.38 8.11
N HIS A 125 19.01 -0.15 7.91
CA HIS A 125 19.92 -1.16 7.33
C HIS A 125 20.53 -2.12 8.36
N SER A 126 20.23 -1.93 9.65
CA SER A 126 20.78 -2.81 10.69
C SER A 126 20.15 -4.20 10.65
N PRO A 127 20.91 -5.27 10.98
CA PRO A 127 20.36 -6.61 11.08
C PRO A 127 19.18 -6.72 12.06
N LYS A 128 19.24 -5.95 13.16
CA LYS A 128 18.16 -5.89 14.17
C LYS A 128 16.89 -5.29 13.60
N ALA A 129 16.98 -4.20 12.83
CA ALA A 129 15.81 -3.62 12.15
C ALA A 129 15.18 -4.62 11.18
N GLN A 130 15.99 -5.39 10.46
CA GLN A 130 15.50 -6.37 9.49
C GLN A 130 14.81 -7.57 10.14
N SER A 131 15.16 -7.92 11.39
CA SER A 131 14.57 -9.03 12.14
C SER A 131 13.23 -8.67 12.80
N ILE A 132 12.85 -7.40 12.86
CA ILE A 132 11.58 -6.97 13.46
C ILE A 132 10.42 -7.53 12.65
N ARG A 133 9.48 -8.20 13.32
CA ARG A 133 8.29 -8.73 12.66
C ARG A 133 7.40 -7.61 12.14
N PRO A 134 6.71 -7.81 11.00
CA PRO A 134 5.88 -6.78 10.38
C PRO A 134 4.82 -6.17 11.30
N GLU A 135 4.24 -6.98 12.20
CA GLU A 135 3.23 -6.54 13.16
C GLU A 135 3.76 -5.61 14.25
N ASN A 136 5.08 -5.67 14.53
CA ASN A 136 5.74 -4.84 15.54
C ASN A 136 6.57 -3.70 14.94
N LEU A 137 6.48 -3.51 13.63
CA LEU A 137 7.34 -2.60 12.91
C LEU A 137 6.77 -1.19 12.93
N ARG A 138 7.59 -0.22 13.33
CA ARG A 138 7.31 1.20 13.32
C ARG A 138 8.38 1.98 12.56
N PRO A 139 8.07 2.58 11.42
CA PRO A 139 9.03 3.39 10.68
C PRO A 139 9.11 4.81 11.26
N PHE A 140 10.31 5.42 11.14
CA PHE A 140 10.57 6.81 11.49
C PHE A 140 11.43 7.47 10.42
N VAL A 141 11.13 8.73 10.12
CA VAL A 141 11.89 9.53 9.16
C VAL A 141 13.17 10.04 9.82
N SER A 142 13.11 10.44 11.08
CA SER A 142 14.24 10.99 11.80
C SER A 142 14.43 10.35 13.19
N ARG A 143 15.58 10.65 13.77
CA ARG A 143 15.90 10.26 15.14
C ARG A 143 14.99 10.95 16.15
N GLU A 144 14.77 12.21 15.92
CA GLU A 144 13.95 13.08 16.78
C GLU A 144 12.50 12.60 16.83
N ASP A 145 11.99 12.07 15.71
CA ASP A 145 10.65 11.49 15.65
C ASP A 145 10.54 10.26 16.55
N ALA A 146 11.54 9.38 16.52
CA ALA A 146 11.56 8.20 17.36
C ALA A 146 11.66 8.56 18.86
N GLU A 147 12.51 9.53 19.21
CA GLU A 147 12.68 10.00 20.59
C GLU A 147 11.40 10.68 21.11
N ARG A 148 10.72 11.48 20.27
CA ARG A 148 9.44 12.12 20.61
C ARG A 148 8.36 11.09 20.96
N GLU A 149 8.41 9.92 20.36
CA GLU A 149 7.51 8.82 20.65
C GLU A 149 8.04 7.86 21.72
N SER A 150 9.04 8.27 22.49
CA SER A 150 9.60 7.50 23.60
C SER A 150 10.24 6.18 23.18
N TYR A 151 10.86 6.13 21.99
CA TYR A 151 11.74 5.05 21.59
C TYR A 151 13.16 5.31 22.05
N SER A 152 13.81 4.27 22.58
CA SER A 152 15.21 4.31 23.00
C SER A 152 16.12 3.59 22.00
N TRP A 153 17.38 3.98 21.94
CA TRP A 153 18.35 3.34 21.05
C TRP A 153 18.61 1.89 21.46
N GLY A 154 18.52 1.00 20.48
CA GLY A 154 18.91 -0.37 20.66
C GLY A 154 20.42 -0.49 20.53
N SER A 155 21.09 -0.99 21.56
CA SER A 155 22.48 -1.42 21.50
C SER A 155 22.68 -2.64 20.60
#